data_c8ddcf5774e471e463c02bc9f6146fe9
#
_entry.id   c8ddcf5774e471e463c02bc9f6146fe9
#
_cell.length_a   1.000
_cell.length_b   1.000
_cell.length_c   1.000
_cell.angle_alpha   90.00
_cell.angle_beta   90.00
_cell.angle_gamma   90.00
#
_symmetry.space_group_name_H-M   'P 1'
#
loop_
_entity.id
_entity.type
_entity.pdbx_description
1 polymer ?
#
loop_
_entity_poly.entity_id
_entity_poly.type
_entity_poly.pdbx_seq_one_letter_code
_entity_poly.pdbx_strand_id
1 'polypeptide(L)'
;MSRTRIFFIEEQVRTDRLRQLFSQSFSAVFGSYLAAGMLCWLCWDRLDPRLMIGWLVLLAGSSLLRVSMFLQYLRSPRSERTPQRWERHYWITLVLSAGIWGAGALAVMPADDRLTQALVMLFAVGMSVSAVSCYSAYRYMTIVSMALVLLPCTLWLLFQPSKMQMGMAVAVLVFSSFVVGASRKLSEALETAFRLTREIERAHSISTRAAQTDELTGLMNRRAFFEHAQVLYDQCKRTHQPLCALMLDMDHFKAINDTYGHQAGDQVLRDIGQVIRASFRQSDIYGRLGGEEFAVLLPNTTLEVAQDIGEQLIRAIARLTIDPVQGLSASLGVAPNYAAGDDLQHLMNAADKALYRAKAMGRNQVAVAS
;
A
#
# COMPACT_ATOMS: atom_id res chain seq x y z
N MET A 1 16.95 -3.18 -15.19
CA MET A 1 16.30 -2.81 -13.90
C MET A 1 17.39 -2.61 -12.85
N SER A 2 17.44 -1.47 -12.12
CA SER A 2 18.50 -1.24 -11.13
C SER A 2 18.31 -2.14 -9.90
N ARG A 3 19.42 -2.63 -9.29
CA ARG A 3 19.42 -3.47 -8.07
C ARG A 3 18.56 -2.86 -6.93
N THR A 4 18.56 -1.56 -6.80
CA THR A 4 17.74 -0.82 -5.82
C THR A 4 16.23 -0.99 -6.03
N ARG A 5 15.78 -1.12 -7.28
CA ARG A 5 14.36 -1.35 -7.62
C ARG A 5 13.86 -2.74 -7.20
N ILE A 6 14.69 -3.76 -7.41
CA ILE A 6 14.36 -5.15 -7.05
C ILE A 6 14.27 -5.26 -5.54
N PHE A 7 15.23 -4.70 -4.80
CA PHE A 7 15.26 -4.71 -3.34
C PHE A 7 14.01 -4.10 -2.71
N PHE A 8 13.54 -2.96 -3.23
CA PHE A 8 12.34 -2.28 -2.72
C PHE A 8 11.05 -3.09 -2.94
N ILE A 9 10.94 -3.81 -4.07
CA ILE A 9 9.78 -4.69 -4.34
C ILE A 9 9.79 -5.88 -3.39
N GLU A 10 10.94 -6.51 -3.21
CA GLU A 10 11.08 -7.67 -2.32
C GLU A 10 10.72 -7.33 -0.87
N GLU A 11 11.09 -6.15 -0.39
CA GLU A 11 10.74 -5.70 0.96
C GLU A 11 9.24 -5.45 1.12
N GLN A 12 8.59 -4.87 0.10
CA GLN A 12 7.14 -4.69 0.10
C GLN A 12 6.38 -6.03 0.06
N VAL A 13 6.77 -6.94 -0.80
CA VAL A 13 6.18 -8.29 -0.88
C VAL A 13 6.36 -9.03 0.45
N ARG A 14 7.51 -8.90 1.10
CA ARG A 14 7.77 -9.49 2.42
C ARG A 14 6.83 -8.91 3.49
N THR A 15 6.58 -7.60 3.45
CA THR A 15 5.63 -6.94 4.36
C THR A 15 4.20 -7.43 4.14
N ASP A 16 3.77 -7.61 2.89
CA ASP A 16 2.44 -8.11 2.55
C ASP A 16 2.26 -9.56 3.00
N ARG A 17 3.27 -10.42 2.79
CA ARG A 17 3.29 -11.80 3.30
C ARG A 17 3.17 -11.85 4.82
N LEU A 18 3.90 -10.98 5.51
CA LEU A 18 3.84 -10.91 6.98
C LEU A 18 2.45 -10.48 7.44
N ARG A 19 1.84 -9.48 6.81
CA ARG A 19 0.47 -9.03 7.11
C ARG A 19 -0.53 -10.16 6.91
N GLN A 20 -0.44 -10.90 5.81
CA GLN A 20 -1.30 -12.05 5.55
C GLN A 20 -1.12 -13.13 6.61
N LEU A 21 0.13 -13.46 6.97
CA LEU A 21 0.44 -14.44 8.01
C LEU A 21 -0.27 -14.08 9.34
N PHE A 22 -0.17 -12.84 9.78
CA PHE A 22 -0.82 -12.38 11.01
C PHE A 22 -2.35 -12.34 10.89
N SER A 23 -2.92 -12.02 9.73
CA SER A 23 -4.38 -11.98 9.54
C SER A 23 -5.01 -13.36 9.51
N GLN A 24 -4.37 -14.34 8.88
CA GLN A 24 -4.94 -15.68 8.69
C GLN A 24 -4.72 -16.61 9.88
N SER A 25 -3.61 -16.45 10.61
CA SER A 25 -3.22 -17.42 11.64
C SER A 25 -3.74 -17.14 13.04
N PHE A 26 -4.42 -16.01 13.26
CA PHE A 26 -4.98 -15.70 14.58
C PHE A 26 -6.01 -16.75 15.04
N SER A 27 -6.92 -17.16 14.15
CA SER A 27 -7.93 -18.20 14.43
C SER A 27 -7.32 -19.59 14.69
N ALA A 28 -6.18 -19.89 14.07
CA ALA A 28 -5.51 -21.19 14.23
C ALA A 28 -4.97 -21.40 15.66
N VAL A 29 -4.66 -20.34 16.39
CA VAL A 29 -4.20 -20.43 17.79
C VAL A 29 -5.31 -21.07 18.66
N PHE A 30 -6.53 -20.62 18.50
CA PHE A 30 -7.68 -21.16 19.23
C PHE A 30 -8.08 -22.53 18.71
N GLY A 31 -8.04 -22.75 17.40
CA GLY A 31 -8.36 -24.03 16.78
C GLY A 31 -7.45 -25.17 17.23
N SER A 32 -6.16 -24.92 17.44
CA SER A 32 -5.22 -25.93 17.93
C SER A 32 -5.52 -26.36 19.37
N TYR A 33 -5.86 -25.43 20.25
CA TYR A 33 -6.22 -25.71 21.64
C TYR A 33 -7.57 -26.46 21.72
N LEU A 34 -8.57 -26.02 20.94
CA LEU A 34 -9.87 -26.70 20.86
C LEU A 34 -9.75 -28.14 20.36
N ALA A 35 -8.93 -28.37 19.32
CA ALA A 35 -8.70 -29.70 18.79
C ALA A 35 -8.09 -30.65 19.83
N ALA A 36 -7.04 -30.18 20.56
CA ALA A 36 -6.44 -30.96 21.64
C ALA A 36 -7.42 -31.18 22.80
N GLY A 37 -8.20 -30.17 23.17
CA GLY A 37 -9.23 -30.31 24.22
C GLY A 37 -10.32 -31.30 23.83
N MET A 38 -10.79 -31.28 22.60
CA MET A 38 -11.75 -32.23 22.07
C MET A 38 -11.19 -33.66 22.04
N LEU A 39 -9.96 -33.84 21.61
CA LEU A 39 -9.27 -35.13 21.62
C LEU A 39 -9.16 -35.67 23.07
N CYS A 40 -8.73 -34.84 24.01
CA CYS A 40 -8.64 -35.22 25.43
C CYS A 40 -10.03 -35.58 26.00
N TRP A 41 -11.07 -34.83 25.65
CA TRP A 41 -12.44 -35.14 26.08
C TRP A 41 -12.95 -36.47 25.53
N LEU A 42 -12.72 -36.75 24.23
CA LEU A 42 -13.11 -38.00 23.58
C LEU A 42 -12.38 -39.25 24.18
N CYS A 43 -11.15 -39.06 24.64
CA CYS A 43 -10.29 -40.13 25.12
C CYS A 43 -10.10 -40.09 26.63
N TRP A 44 -10.92 -39.37 27.42
CA TRP A 44 -10.73 -39.11 28.83
C TRP A 44 -10.63 -40.41 29.67
N ASP A 45 -11.47 -41.38 29.38
CA ASP A 45 -11.52 -42.67 30.12
C ASP A 45 -10.48 -43.70 29.62
N ARG A 46 -9.72 -43.35 28.57
CA ARG A 46 -8.77 -44.27 27.91
C ARG A 46 -7.31 -43.88 28.08
N LEU A 47 -7.06 -42.63 28.47
CA LEU A 47 -5.72 -42.05 28.55
C LEU A 47 -5.42 -41.56 29.97
N ASP A 48 -4.11 -41.43 30.31
CA ASP A 48 -3.72 -40.86 31.60
C ASP A 48 -4.16 -39.39 31.72
N PRO A 49 -5.06 -39.06 32.67
CA PRO A 49 -5.53 -37.69 32.84
C PRO A 49 -4.41 -36.70 33.19
N ARG A 50 -3.36 -37.15 33.87
CA ARG A 50 -2.23 -36.26 34.22
C ARG A 50 -1.46 -35.80 32.98
N LEU A 51 -1.21 -36.73 32.07
CA LEU A 51 -0.55 -36.39 30.78
C LEU A 51 -1.42 -35.46 29.93
N MET A 52 -2.73 -35.72 29.83
CA MET A 52 -3.67 -34.89 29.10
C MET A 52 -3.75 -33.47 29.67
N ILE A 53 -3.89 -33.32 30.98
CA ILE A 53 -3.93 -32.02 31.67
C ILE A 53 -2.59 -31.28 31.46
N GLY A 54 -1.45 -31.96 31.66
CA GLY A 54 -0.13 -31.38 31.45
C GLY A 54 0.04 -30.86 30.01
N TRP A 55 -0.38 -31.64 29.03
CA TRP A 55 -0.36 -31.23 27.59
C TRP A 55 -1.25 -30.01 27.32
N LEU A 56 -2.49 -29.99 27.82
CA LEU A 56 -3.40 -28.86 27.69
C LEU A 56 -2.85 -27.59 28.35
N VAL A 57 -2.23 -27.70 29.51
CA VAL A 57 -1.59 -26.56 30.19
C VAL A 57 -0.43 -26.00 29.37
N LEU A 58 0.44 -26.85 28.82
CA LEU A 58 1.52 -26.39 27.91
C LEU A 58 1.00 -25.75 26.66
N LEU A 59 -0.05 -26.31 26.03
CA LEU A 59 -0.70 -25.71 24.86
C LEU A 59 -1.35 -24.37 25.18
N ALA A 60 -2.03 -24.24 26.35
CA ALA A 60 -2.59 -22.98 26.81
C ALA A 60 -1.50 -21.91 26.97
N GLY A 61 -0.38 -22.25 27.60
CA GLY A 61 0.78 -21.37 27.76
C GLY A 61 1.35 -20.92 26.42
N SER A 62 1.53 -21.85 25.46
CA SER A 62 2.00 -21.51 24.11
C SER A 62 1.00 -20.64 23.33
N SER A 63 -0.30 -20.87 23.50
CA SER A 63 -1.36 -20.08 22.89
C SER A 63 -1.39 -18.65 23.44
N LEU A 64 -1.25 -18.48 24.76
CA LEU A 64 -1.14 -17.16 25.41
C LEU A 64 0.09 -16.39 24.90
N LEU A 65 1.24 -17.07 24.76
CA LEU A 65 2.44 -16.46 24.20
C LEU A 65 2.21 -15.97 22.78
N ARG A 66 1.53 -16.76 21.94
CA ARG A 66 1.17 -16.36 20.57
C ARG A 66 0.20 -15.18 20.55
N VAL A 67 -0.86 -15.21 21.37
CA VAL A 67 -1.81 -14.09 21.49
C VAL A 67 -1.08 -12.81 21.91
N SER A 68 -0.19 -12.90 22.91
CA SER A 68 0.63 -11.77 23.34
C SER A 68 1.46 -11.19 22.18
N MET A 69 2.10 -12.05 21.40
CA MET A 69 2.86 -11.64 20.19
C MET A 69 1.94 -10.94 19.16
N PHE A 70 0.73 -11.46 18.92
CA PHE A 70 -0.23 -10.82 18.01
C PHE A 70 -0.65 -9.43 18.50
N LEU A 71 -0.96 -9.30 19.79
CA LEU A 71 -1.32 -8.02 20.38
C LEU A 71 -0.18 -7.00 20.31
N GLN A 72 1.06 -7.43 20.55
CA GLN A 72 2.24 -6.59 20.40
C GLN A 72 2.42 -6.15 18.95
N TYR A 73 2.24 -7.05 17.97
CA TYR A 73 2.31 -6.69 16.55
C TYR A 73 1.24 -5.65 16.17
N LEU A 74 0.00 -5.81 16.65
CA LEU A 74 -1.08 -4.86 16.35
C LEU A 74 -0.85 -3.48 16.99
N ARG A 75 -0.27 -3.43 18.20
CA ARG A 75 0.02 -2.18 18.91
C ARG A 75 1.27 -1.47 18.40
N SER A 76 2.19 -2.17 17.75
CA SER A 76 3.42 -1.56 17.21
C SER A 76 3.11 -0.57 16.09
N PRO A 77 3.73 0.64 16.07
CA PRO A 77 3.61 1.59 14.97
C PRO A 77 4.06 0.96 13.64
N ARG A 78 3.40 1.32 12.54
CA ARG A 78 3.73 0.77 11.21
C ARG A 78 5.19 1.02 10.80
N SER A 79 5.78 2.14 11.24
CA SER A 79 7.18 2.52 10.97
C SER A 79 8.20 1.62 11.67
N GLU A 80 7.84 0.98 12.77
CA GLU A 80 8.73 0.12 13.57
C GLU A 80 8.60 -1.37 13.26
N ARG A 81 7.66 -1.75 12.38
CA ARG A 81 7.41 -3.15 12.02
C ARG A 81 8.44 -3.66 11.04
N THR A 82 9.67 -3.92 11.50
CA THR A 82 10.69 -4.60 10.68
C THR A 82 10.27 -6.04 10.37
N PRO A 83 10.04 -6.42 9.10
CA PRO A 83 9.52 -7.74 8.73
C PRO A 83 10.37 -8.89 9.27
N GLN A 84 11.71 -8.75 9.26
CA GLN A 84 12.65 -9.78 9.72
C GLN A 84 12.48 -10.09 11.20
N ARG A 85 12.29 -9.07 12.04
CA ARG A 85 12.12 -9.24 13.49
C ARG A 85 10.84 -10.00 13.80
N TRP A 86 9.73 -9.59 13.22
CA TRP A 86 8.43 -10.21 13.45
C TRP A 86 8.32 -11.61 12.88
N GLU A 87 8.91 -11.87 11.73
CA GLU A 87 9.02 -13.19 11.14
C GLU A 87 9.80 -14.16 12.05
N ARG A 88 10.92 -13.73 12.65
CA ARG A 88 11.68 -14.51 13.60
C ARG A 88 10.89 -14.86 14.86
N HIS A 89 10.17 -13.91 15.45
CA HIS A 89 9.32 -14.16 16.61
C HIS A 89 8.20 -15.15 16.27
N TYR A 90 7.64 -15.00 15.08
CA TYR A 90 6.61 -15.90 14.60
C TYR A 90 7.15 -17.33 14.47
N TRP A 91 8.35 -17.53 13.89
CA TRP A 91 9.01 -18.82 13.78
C TRP A 91 9.19 -19.50 15.13
N ILE A 92 9.69 -18.79 16.13
CA ILE A 92 9.91 -19.32 17.47
C ILE A 92 8.61 -19.83 18.07
N THR A 93 7.54 -19.01 18.03
CA THR A 93 6.24 -19.40 18.60
C THR A 93 5.56 -20.52 17.82
N LEU A 94 5.76 -20.61 16.52
CA LEU A 94 5.24 -21.69 15.68
C LEU A 94 5.92 -23.02 16.02
N VAL A 95 7.24 -23.07 16.05
CA VAL A 95 8.00 -24.28 16.37
C VAL A 95 7.66 -24.79 17.77
N LEU A 96 7.58 -23.88 18.74
CA LEU A 96 7.18 -24.20 20.10
C LEU A 96 5.78 -24.82 20.16
N SER A 97 4.79 -24.15 19.57
CA SER A 97 3.38 -24.60 19.60
C SER A 97 3.18 -25.91 18.85
N ALA A 98 3.75 -26.06 17.65
CA ALA A 98 3.64 -27.28 16.86
C ALA A 98 4.41 -28.45 17.51
N GLY A 99 5.58 -28.18 18.11
CA GLY A 99 6.34 -29.16 18.85
C GLY A 99 5.63 -29.68 20.08
N ILE A 100 5.03 -28.78 20.89
CA ILE A 100 4.19 -29.15 22.04
C ILE A 100 3.00 -30.02 21.59
N TRP A 101 2.38 -29.67 20.46
CA TRP A 101 1.26 -30.42 19.93
C TRP A 101 1.67 -31.85 19.53
N GLY A 102 2.72 -32.01 18.75
CA GLY A 102 3.20 -33.31 18.31
C GLY A 102 3.79 -34.17 19.44
N ALA A 103 4.57 -33.58 20.34
CA ALA A 103 5.11 -34.29 21.52
C ALA A 103 3.99 -34.74 22.47
N GLY A 104 3.01 -33.89 22.71
CA GLY A 104 1.86 -34.24 23.55
C GLY A 104 0.98 -35.32 22.93
N ALA A 105 0.71 -35.24 21.63
CA ALA A 105 0.01 -36.30 20.88
C ALA A 105 0.72 -37.67 21.00
N LEU A 106 2.06 -37.65 20.90
CA LEU A 106 2.86 -38.85 21.11
C LEU A 106 2.81 -39.35 22.57
N ALA A 107 2.90 -38.45 23.55
CA ALA A 107 2.87 -38.80 24.98
C ALA A 107 1.55 -39.44 25.44
N VAL A 108 0.44 -39.04 24.80
CA VAL A 108 -0.87 -39.64 25.06
C VAL A 108 -1.21 -40.81 24.11
N MET A 109 -0.30 -41.26 23.25
CA MET A 109 -0.53 -42.35 22.31
C MET A 109 -0.59 -43.70 23.06
N PRO A 110 -1.73 -44.42 23.06
CA PRO A 110 -1.83 -45.69 23.74
C PRO A 110 -1.15 -46.80 22.94
N ALA A 111 -0.52 -47.79 23.61
CA ALA A 111 0.13 -48.90 22.95
C ALA A 111 -0.87 -49.87 22.30
N ASP A 112 -1.99 -50.16 22.96
CA ASP A 112 -2.88 -51.28 22.63
C ASP A 112 -4.27 -50.87 22.08
N ASP A 113 -4.65 -49.59 22.19
CA ASP A 113 -5.95 -49.09 21.69
C ASP A 113 -5.86 -48.50 20.28
N ARG A 114 -6.14 -49.29 19.27
CA ARG A 114 -6.08 -48.89 17.84
C ARG A 114 -7.08 -47.77 17.51
N LEU A 115 -8.25 -47.75 18.16
CA LEU A 115 -9.25 -46.68 17.88
C LEU A 115 -8.73 -45.35 18.36
N THR A 116 -8.16 -45.28 19.58
CA THR A 116 -7.57 -44.04 20.09
C THR A 116 -6.34 -43.63 19.28
N GLN A 117 -5.51 -44.56 18.78
CA GLN A 117 -4.42 -44.25 17.85
C GLN A 117 -4.95 -43.58 16.57
N ALA A 118 -6.01 -44.14 15.97
CA ALA A 118 -6.64 -43.58 14.78
C ALA A 118 -7.22 -42.17 15.04
N LEU A 119 -7.85 -41.94 16.19
CA LEU A 119 -8.36 -40.62 16.58
C LEU A 119 -7.22 -39.59 16.74
N VAL A 120 -6.14 -39.95 17.46
CA VAL A 120 -4.96 -39.07 17.60
C VAL A 120 -4.40 -38.68 16.22
N MET A 121 -4.26 -39.66 15.32
CA MET A 121 -3.77 -39.39 13.97
C MET A 121 -4.74 -38.56 13.13
N LEU A 122 -6.07 -38.74 13.28
CA LEU A 122 -7.06 -37.92 12.61
C LEU A 122 -6.95 -36.46 13.00
N PHE A 123 -6.82 -36.17 14.31
CA PHE A 123 -6.64 -34.81 14.81
C PHE A 123 -5.29 -34.22 14.37
N ALA A 124 -4.21 -35.00 14.37
CA ALA A 124 -2.90 -34.57 13.91
C ALA A 124 -2.90 -34.21 12.40
N VAL A 125 -3.57 -35.01 11.57
CA VAL A 125 -3.79 -34.74 10.14
C VAL A 125 -4.62 -33.47 9.96
N GLY A 126 -5.74 -33.33 10.68
CA GLY A 126 -6.57 -32.11 10.65
C GLY A 126 -5.79 -30.84 10.99
N MET A 127 -4.95 -30.90 12.02
CA MET A 127 -4.06 -29.79 12.39
C MET A 127 -3.05 -29.44 11.28
N SER A 128 -2.52 -30.46 10.61
CA SER A 128 -1.59 -30.29 9.50
C SER A 128 -2.23 -29.65 8.26
N VAL A 129 -3.49 -29.98 7.96
CA VAL A 129 -4.27 -29.32 6.90
C VAL A 129 -4.55 -27.84 7.25
N SER A 130 -4.89 -27.57 8.52
CA SER A 130 -5.07 -26.19 9.01
C SER A 130 -3.80 -25.35 8.81
N ALA A 131 -2.62 -25.93 9.02
CA ALA A 131 -1.35 -25.24 8.80
C ALA A 131 -1.14 -24.78 7.35
N VAL A 132 -1.65 -25.52 6.34
CA VAL A 132 -1.57 -25.10 4.93
C VAL A 132 -2.33 -23.79 4.71
N SER A 133 -3.52 -23.66 5.26
CA SER A 133 -4.33 -22.44 5.14
C SER A 133 -3.68 -21.26 5.88
N CYS A 134 -3.19 -21.49 7.09
CA CYS A 134 -2.69 -20.43 7.96
C CYS A 134 -1.30 -19.91 7.57
N TYR A 135 -0.46 -20.76 6.98
CA TYR A 135 0.93 -20.44 6.63
C TYR A 135 1.21 -20.46 5.14
N SER A 136 0.16 -20.36 4.32
CA SER A 136 0.22 -20.46 2.85
C SER A 136 1.26 -19.52 2.21
N ALA A 137 1.47 -18.33 2.77
CA ALA A 137 2.47 -17.36 2.31
C ALA A 137 3.92 -17.79 2.60
N TYR A 138 4.14 -18.76 3.52
CA TYR A 138 5.46 -19.21 3.98
C TYR A 138 5.58 -20.74 3.94
N ARG A 139 5.92 -21.30 2.77
CA ARG A 139 5.98 -22.75 2.53
C ARG A 139 6.77 -23.53 3.59
N TYR A 140 7.87 -22.96 4.07
CA TYR A 140 8.70 -23.64 5.07
C TYR A 140 8.02 -23.69 6.45
N MET A 141 7.22 -22.68 6.83
CA MET A 141 6.42 -22.69 8.07
C MET A 141 5.38 -23.81 8.01
N THR A 142 4.72 -24.00 6.87
CA THR A 142 3.78 -25.11 6.68
C THR A 142 4.47 -26.46 6.82
N ILE A 143 5.59 -26.66 6.14
CA ILE A 143 6.33 -27.94 6.14
C ILE A 143 6.85 -28.28 7.56
N VAL A 144 7.46 -27.30 8.24
CA VAL A 144 7.99 -27.51 9.59
C VAL A 144 6.88 -27.76 10.61
N SER A 145 5.79 -27.00 10.54
CA SER A 145 4.62 -27.22 11.42
C SER A 145 4.02 -28.60 11.23
N MET A 146 3.83 -29.03 9.97
CA MET A 146 3.32 -30.35 9.65
C MET A 146 4.27 -31.46 10.13
N ALA A 147 5.58 -31.30 9.93
CA ALA A 147 6.58 -32.27 10.37
C ALA A 147 6.57 -32.41 11.90
N LEU A 148 6.56 -31.30 12.64
CA LEU A 148 6.54 -31.31 14.09
C LEU A 148 5.27 -31.95 14.67
N VAL A 149 4.13 -31.81 14.03
CA VAL A 149 2.86 -32.38 14.46
C VAL A 149 2.75 -33.87 14.10
N LEU A 150 3.12 -34.27 12.87
CA LEU A 150 2.87 -35.62 12.36
C LEU A 150 4.00 -36.60 12.61
N LEU A 151 5.28 -36.18 12.45
CA LEU A 151 6.41 -37.13 12.48
C LEU A 151 6.53 -37.90 13.78
N PRO A 152 6.36 -37.31 14.99
CA PRO A 152 6.51 -38.07 16.23
C PRO A 152 5.60 -39.29 16.29
N CYS A 153 4.32 -39.12 16.04
CA CYS A 153 3.34 -40.20 16.05
C CYS A 153 3.51 -41.16 14.86
N THR A 154 3.84 -40.64 13.67
CA THR A 154 4.03 -41.46 12.46
C THR A 154 5.24 -42.39 12.61
N LEU A 155 6.37 -41.89 13.13
CA LEU A 155 7.55 -42.68 13.40
C LEU A 155 7.26 -43.76 14.44
N TRP A 156 6.58 -43.39 15.53
CA TRP A 156 6.18 -44.35 16.53
C TRP A 156 5.33 -45.50 15.95
N LEU A 157 4.34 -45.19 15.11
CA LEU A 157 3.48 -46.16 14.39
C LEU A 157 4.26 -47.09 13.47
N LEU A 158 5.31 -46.58 12.78
CA LEU A 158 6.16 -47.39 11.87
C LEU A 158 6.91 -48.50 12.60
N PHE A 159 7.29 -48.29 13.86
CA PHE A 159 8.02 -49.26 14.65
C PHE A 159 7.11 -50.27 15.41
N GLN A 160 5.80 -50.17 15.21
CA GLN A 160 4.86 -51.13 15.81
C GLN A 160 4.76 -52.42 14.99
N PRO A 161 4.58 -53.59 15.60
CA PRO A 161 4.57 -54.87 14.88
C PRO A 161 3.30 -55.12 14.04
N SER A 162 2.28 -54.28 14.18
CA SER A 162 0.97 -54.46 13.54
C SER A 162 0.94 -53.89 12.12
N LYS A 163 0.53 -54.68 11.12
CA LYS A 163 0.32 -54.23 9.73
C LYS A 163 -0.61 -53.03 9.62
N MET A 164 -1.64 -52.93 10.48
CA MET A 164 -2.58 -51.83 10.51
C MET A 164 -1.88 -50.52 10.92
N GLN A 165 -1.07 -50.53 11.97
CA GLN A 165 -0.31 -49.36 12.42
C GLN A 165 0.70 -48.89 11.38
N MET A 166 1.43 -49.84 10.78
CA MET A 166 2.33 -49.52 9.66
C MET A 166 1.59 -48.96 8.46
N GLY A 167 0.40 -49.52 8.13
CA GLY A 167 -0.44 -48.99 7.07
C GLY A 167 -0.91 -47.55 7.33
N MET A 168 -1.30 -47.22 8.55
CA MET A 168 -1.65 -45.86 8.96
C MET A 168 -0.45 -44.90 8.80
N ALA A 169 0.73 -45.31 9.24
CA ALA A 169 1.92 -44.49 9.10
C ALA A 169 2.28 -44.21 7.65
N VAL A 170 2.24 -45.24 6.78
CA VAL A 170 2.47 -45.10 5.33
C VAL A 170 1.42 -44.16 4.70
N ALA A 171 0.15 -44.33 5.05
CA ALA A 171 -0.92 -43.45 4.54
C ALA A 171 -0.66 -41.99 4.93
N VAL A 172 -0.23 -41.70 6.14
CA VAL A 172 0.12 -40.32 6.58
C VAL A 172 1.34 -39.78 5.84
N LEU A 173 2.36 -40.60 5.57
CA LEU A 173 3.52 -40.16 4.77
C LEU A 173 3.14 -39.84 3.33
N VAL A 174 2.29 -40.67 2.71
CA VAL A 174 1.77 -40.41 1.38
C VAL A 174 0.93 -39.10 1.37
N PHE A 175 -0.02 -38.99 2.31
CA PHE A 175 -0.77 -37.76 2.49
C PHE A 175 0.13 -36.52 2.65
N SER A 176 1.17 -36.62 3.52
CA SER A 176 2.11 -35.54 3.75
C SER A 176 2.84 -35.10 2.48
N SER A 177 3.17 -36.04 1.60
CA SER A 177 3.83 -35.70 0.32
C SER A 177 2.92 -34.89 -0.61
N PHE A 178 1.61 -35.22 -0.67
CA PHE A 178 0.63 -34.43 -1.41
C PHE A 178 0.42 -33.04 -0.82
N VAL A 179 0.35 -32.95 0.50
CA VAL A 179 0.17 -31.66 1.21
C VAL A 179 1.38 -30.76 0.98
N VAL A 180 2.61 -31.29 1.03
CA VAL A 180 3.83 -30.53 0.70
C VAL A 180 3.78 -30.02 -0.74
N GLY A 181 3.40 -30.88 -1.69
CA GLY A 181 3.25 -30.49 -3.11
C GLY A 181 2.22 -29.39 -3.30
N ALA A 182 1.05 -29.54 -2.67
CA ALA A 182 -0.02 -28.52 -2.71
C ALA A 182 0.42 -27.18 -2.08
N SER A 183 1.07 -27.24 -0.93
CA SER A 183 1.60 -26.06 -0.23
C SER A 183 2.63 -25.30 -1.08
N ARG A 184 3.50 -25.99 -1.80
CA ARG A 184 4.46 -25.37 -2.73
C ARG A 184 3.73 -24.60 -3.83
N LYS A 185 2.79 -25.26 -4.53
CA LYS A 185 2.01 -24.64 -5.62
C LYS A 185 1.23 -23.43 -5.12
N LEU A 186 0.61 -23.53 -3.93
CA LEU A 186 -0.14 -22.44 -3.33
C LEU A 186 0.77 -21.24 -2.99
N SER A 187 1.94 -21.49 -2.38
CA SER A 187 2.90 -20.43 -2.07
C SER A 187 3.44 -19.74 -3.33
N GLU A 188 3.72 -20.47 -4.39
CA GLU A 188 4.16 -19.93 -5.68
C GLU A 188 3.07 -19.09 -6.35
N ALA A 189 1.82 -19.57 -6.30
CA ALA A 189 0.66 -18.82 -6.83
C ALA A 189 0.44 -17.50 -6.07
N LEU A 190 0.51 -17.53 -4.73
CA LEU A 190 0.39 -16.33 -3.90
C LEU A 190 1.53 -15.34 -4.15
N GLU A 191 2.77 -15.82 -4.28
CA GLU A 191 3.91 -14.96 -4.59
C GLU A 191 3.73 -14.26 -5.94
N THR A 192 3.29 -15.01 -6.94
CA THR A 192 3.00 -14.48 -8.28
C THR A 192 1.87 -13.44 -8.22
N ALA A 193 0.80 -13.73 -7.47
CA ALA A 193 -0.31 -12.80 -7.29
C ALA A 193 0.14 -11.48 -6.63
N PHE A 194 0.95 -11.52 -5.57
CA PHE A 194 1.49 -10.32 -4.94
C PHE A 194 2.36 -9.50 -5.89
N ARG A 195 3.23 -10.15 -6.67
CA ARG A 195 4.07 -9.45 -7.66
C ARG A 195 3.22 -8.76 -8.72
N LEU A 196 2.26 -9.48 -9.31
CA LEU A 196 1.35 -8.93 -10.33
C LEU A 196 0.53 -7.76 -9.80
N THR A 197 -0.02 -7.84 -8.59
CA THR A 197 -0.77 -6.74 -7.97
C THR A 197 0.10 -5.49 -7.87
N ARG A 198 1.36 -5.62 -7.44
CA ARG A 198 2.29 -4.49 -7.34
C ARG A 198 2.71 -3.92 -8.69
N GLU A 199 2.86 -4.75 -9.70
CA GLU A 199 3.12 -4.29 -11.07
C GLU A 199 1.95 -3.51 -11.65
N ILE A 200 0.72 -3.99 -11.46
CA ILE A 200 -0.51 -3.31 -11.88
C ILE A 200 -0.66 -1.95 -11.16
N GLU A 201 -0.50 -1.91 -9.84
CA GLU A 201 -0.57 -0.65 -9.07
C GLU A 201 0.44 0.39 -9.58
N ARG A 202 1.66 -0.04 -9.92
CA ARG A 202 2.69 0.83 -10.48
C ARG A 202 2.36 1.30 -11.89
N ALA A 203 1.97 0.38 -12.77
CA ALA A 203 1.57 0.73 -14.13
C ALA A 203 0.42 1.74 -14.10
N HIS A 204 -0.56 1.51 -13.23
CA HIS A 204 -1.67 2.44 -13.01
C HIS A 204 -1.20 3.80 -12.50
N SER A 205 -0.28 3.84 -11.51
CA SER A 205 0.24 5.11 -10.97
C SER A 205 1.04 5.91 -12.00
N ILE A 206 1.82 5.23 -12.84
CA ILE A 206 2.56 5.88 -13.95
C ILE A 206 1.57 6.42 -14.98
N SER A 207 0.59 5.61 -15.39
CA SER A 207 -0.44 6.03 -16.33
C SER A 207 -1.25 7.22 -15.81
N THR A 208 -1.63 7.20 -14.52
CA THR A 208 -2.37 8.31 -13.89
C THR A 208 -1.53 9.58 -13.84
N ARG A 209 -0.24 9.50 -13.50
CA ARG A 209 0.66 10.67 -13.52
C ARG A 209 0.82 11.23 -14.93
N ALA A 210 1.05 10.38 -15.94
CA ALA A 210 1.12 10.81 -17.33
C ALA A 210 -0.20 11.46 -17.80
N ALA A 211 -1.34 10.95 -17.32
CA ALA A 211 -2.65 11.52 -17.60
C ALA A 211 -2.97 12.82 -16.83
N GLN A 212 -2.17 13.21 -15.83
CA GLN A 212 -2.39 14.39 -14.98
C GLN A 212 -1.40 15.53 -15.20
N THR A 213 -0.29 15.29 -15.88
CA THR A 213 0.74 16.31 -16.13
C THR A 213 0.75 16.74 -17.59
N ASP A 214 1.07 18.00 -17.83
CA ASP A 214 1.43 18.51 -19.15
C ASP A 214 2.86 18.08 -19.48
N GLU A 215 3.06 17.38 -20.58
CA GLU A 215 4.36 16.77 -20.95
C GLU A 215 5.46 17.82 -21.19
N LEU A 216 5.10 19.03 -21.62
CA LEU A 216 6.04 20.07 -21.92
C LEU A 216 6.55 20.79 -20.68
N THR A 217 5.64 21.18 -19.78
CA THR A 217 5.97 22.01 -18.60
C THR A 217 6.11 21.22 -17.30
N GLY A 218 5.58 19.98 -17.28
CA GLY A 218 5.53 19.15 -16.09
C GLY A 218 4.60 19.67 -14.98
N LEU A 219 3.80 20.71 -15.26
CA LEU A 219 2.73 21.20 -14.39
C LEU A 219 1.49 20.30 -14.51
N MET A 220 0.44 20.54 -13.72
CA MET A 220 -0.84 19.87 -13.96
C MET A 220 -1.37 20.26 -15.35
N ASN A 221 -1.87 19.26 -16.09
CA ASN A 221 -2.60 19.55 -17.31
C ASN A 221 -4.01 20.08 -16.98
N ARG A 222 -4.73 20.58 -17.98
CA ARG A 222 -6.07 21.16 -17.84
C ARG A 222 -7.02 20.29 -17.03
N ARG A 223 -7.05 18.98 -17.32
CA ARG A 223 -7.96 18.05 -16.65
C ARG A 223 -7.63 17.93 -15.15
N ALA A 224 -6.38 17.65 -14.83
CA ALA A 224 -5.93 17.52 -13.46
C ALA A 224 -6.10 18.80 -12.66
N PHE A 225 -5.81 19.97 -13.29
CA PHE A 225 -6.03 21.25 -12.66
C PHE A 225 -7.48 21.42 -12.21
N PHE A 226 -8.47 21.22 -13.10
CA PHE A 226 -9.87 21.37 -12.74
C PHE A 226 -10.38 20.33 -11.76
N GLU A 227 -9.91 19.08 -11.82
CA GLU A 227 -10.23 18.02 -10.84
C GLU A 227 -9.77 18.42 -9.41
N HIS A 228 -8.55 18.89 -9.26
CA HIS A 228 -8.00 19.33 -7.97
C HIS A 228 -8.57 20.67 -7.52
N ALA A 229 -8.76 21.60 -8.44
CA ALA A 229 -9.32 22.91 -8.19
C ALA A 229 -10.73 22.85 -7.61
N GLN A 230 -11.60 21.95 -8.11
CA GLN A 230 -12.95 21.76 -7.59
C GLN A 230 -12.93 21.31 -6.14
N VAL A 231 -12.10 20.35 -5.79
CA VAL A 231 -11.96 19.85 -4.41
C VAL A 231 -11.52 20.98 -3.46
N LEU A 232 -10.51 21.75 -3.88
CA LEU A 232 -10.00 22.88 -3.07
C LEU A 232 -11.04 23.98 -2.92
N TYR A 233 -11.73 24.35 -4.01
CA TYR A 233 -12.81 25.33 -3.99
C TYR A 233 -13.91 24.96 -3.00
N ASP A 234 -14.40 23.71 -3.06
CA ASP A 234 -15.44 23.20 -2.17
C ASP A 234 -14.98 23.16 -0.71
N GLN A 235 -13.71 22.88 -0.46
CA GLN A 235 -13.12 22.94 0.87
C GLN A 235 -13.09 24.36 1.41
N CYS A 236 -12.55 25.33 0.64
CA CYS A 236 -12.48 26.73 1.04
C CYS A 236 -13.88 27.34 1.26
N LYS A 237 -14.84 26.96 0.42
CA LYS A 237 -16.26 27.39 0.56
C LYS A 237 -16.86 26.88 1.88
N ARG A 238 -16.66 25.61 2.24
CA ARG A 238 -17.16 25.03 3.50
C ARG A 238 -16.51 25.64 4.74
N THR A 239 -15.24 25.98 4.66
CA THR A 239 -14.48 26.53 5.80
C THR A 239 -14.46 28.06 5.83
N HIS A 240 -15.16 28.72 4.89
CA HIS A 240 -15.16 30.17 4.72
C HIS A 240 -13.75 30.77 4.60
N GLN A 241 -12.83 30.04 4.00
CA GLN A 241 -11.46 30.49 3.78
C GLN A 241 -11.36 31.34 2.50
N PRO A 242 -10.52 32.40 2.50
CA PRO A 242 -10.28 33.17 1.30
C PRO A 242 -9.57 32.29 0.25
N LEU A 243 -9.98 32.44 -0.98
CA LEU A 243 -9.43 31.76 -2.14
C LEU A 243 -9.32 32.73 -3.30
N CYS A 244 -8.16 32.79 -3.95
CA CYS A 244 -7.99 33.57 -5.17
C CYS A 244 -7.62 32.67 -6.35
N ALA A 245 -8.15 32.98 -7.52
CA ALA A 245 -7.74 32.41 -8.79
C ALA A 245 -6.88 33.39 -9.59
N LEU A 246 -5.83 32.88 -10.20
CA LEU A 246 -4.99 33.59 -11.15
C LEU A 246 -5.10 32.93 -12.51
N MET A 247 -5.25 33.73 -13.55
CA MET A 247 -5.17 33.33 -14.95
C MET A 247 -4.02 34.08 -15.61
N LEU A 248 -3.05 33.37 -16.16
CA LEU A 248 -1.85 33.92 -16.77
C LEU A 248 -1.78 33.50 -18.24
N ASP A 249 -1.35 34.41 -19.08
CA ASP A 249 -1.13 34.16 -20.50
C ASP A 249 0.10 34.92 -20.98
N MET A 250 0.91 34.28 -21.82
CA MET A 250 2.12 34.87 -22.38
C MET A 250 1.82 35.86 -23.45
N ASP A 251 2.32 37.09 -23.28
CA ASP A 251 2.12 38.15 -24.29
C ASP A 251 2.90 37.83 -25.54
N HIS A 252 2.23 37.97 -26.68
CA HIS A 252 2.83 37.82 -28.01
C HIS A 252 3.50 36.45 -28.26
N PHE A 253 3.07 35.38 -27.59
CA PHE A 253 3.67 34.06 -27.73
C PHE A 253 3.68 33.54 -29.16
N LYS A 254 2.64 33.83 -29.94
CA LYS A 254 2.60 33.51 -31.37
C LYS A 254 3.74 34.18 -32.14
N ALA A 255 4.06 35.46 -31.86
CA ALA A 255 5.16 36.16 -32.50
C ALA A 255 6.53 35.54 -32.13
N ILE A 256 6.68 35.02 -30.92
CA ILE A 256 7.87 34.25 -30.53
C ILE A 256 8.01 33.00 -31.40
N ASN A 257 6.94 32.22 -31.55
CA ASN A 257 6.95 31.04 -32.42
C ASN A 257 7.24 31.38 -33.87
N ASP A 258 6.61 32.43 -34.37
CA ASP A 258 6.76 32.85 -35.79
C ASP A 258 8.19 33.38 -36.05
N THR A 259 8.85 33.99 -35.07
CA THR A 259 10.21 34.57 -35.20
C THR A 259 11.33 33.57 -34.96
N TYR A 260 11.20 32.76 -33.89
CA TYR A 260 12.28 31.91 -33.38
C TYR A 260 12.01 30.40 -33.55
N GLY A 261 10.82 30.06 -34.09
CA GLY A 261 10.38 28.67 -34.28
C GLY A 261 9.76 28.03 -33.02
N HIS A 262 8.99 26.97 -33.26
CA HIS A 262 8.26 26.26 -32.18
C HIS A 262 9.16 25.68 -31.09
N GLN A 263 10.40 25.27 -31.43
CA GLN A 263 11.33 24.75 -30.41
C GLN A 263 11.73 25.82 -29.40
N ALA A 264 11.91 27.05 -29.80
CA ALA A 264 12.18 28.19 -28.90
C ALA A 264 10.95 28.50 -28.03
N GLY A 265 9.74 28.49 -28.62
CA GLY A 265 8.50 28.62 -27.87
C GLY A 265 8.29 27.52 -26.84
N ASP A 266 8.59 26.28 -27.20
CA ASP A 266 8.55 25.15 -26.26
C ASP A 266 9.53 25.33 -25.11
N GLN A 267 10.73 25.85 -25.35
CA GLN A 267 11.69 26.14 -24.29
C GLN A 267 11.18 27.24 -23.35
N VAL A 268 10.61 28.32 -23.94
CA VAL A 268 9.95 29.37 -23.13
C VAL A 268 8.89 28.81 -22.22
N LEU A 269 8.01 27.93 -22.72
CA LEU A 269 6.96 27.32 -21.90
C LEU A 269 7.52 26.40 -20.78
N ARG A 270 8.61 25.66 -21.06
CA ARG A 270 9.30 24.84 -20.03
C ARG A 270 9.83 25.70 -18.89
N ASP A 271 10.51 26.80 -19.24
CA ASP A 271 11.15 27.67 -18.25
C ASP A 271 10.10 28.44 -17.44
N ILE A 272 9.00 28.87 -18.06
CA ILE A 272 7.85 29.43 -17.34
C ILE A 272 7.25 28.39 -16.39
N GLY A 273 7.11 27.14 -16.81
CA GLY A 273 6.66 26.05 -15.94
C GLY A 273 7.55 25.88 -14.71
N GLN A 274 8.86 26.05 -14.85
CA GLN A 274 9.81 26.05 -13.71
C GLN A 274 9.62 27.25 -12.80
N VAL A 275 9.46 28.47 -13.38
CA VAL A 275 9.21 29.68 -12.59
C VAL A 275 7.90 29.55 -11.81
N ILE A 276 6.83 29.09 -12.43
CA ILE A 276 5.56 28.85 -11.73
C ILE A 276 5.76 27.87 -10.57
N ARG A 277 6.40 26.74 -10.82
CA ARG A 277 6.67 25.74 -9.77
C ARG A 277 7.50 26.28 -8.60
N ALA A 278 8.46 27.18 -8.87
CA ALA A 278 9.30 27.80 -7.85
C ALA A 278 8.60 28.92 -7.08
N SER A 279 7.58 29.55 -7.69
CA SER A 279 6.89 30.72 -7.12
C SER A 279 5.75 30.33 -6.17
N PHE A 280 5.23 29.11 -6.25
CA PHE A 280 4.04 28.68 -5.51
C PHE A 280 4.34 27.61 -4.47
N ARG A 281 3.49 27.53 -3.44
CA ARG A 281 3.59 26.58 -2.34
C ARG A 281 3.02 25.21 -2.73
N GLN A 282 3.32 24.20 -1.94
CA GLN A 282 2.74 22.85 -2.12
C GLN A 282 1.22 22.80 -1.92
N SER A 283 0.66 23.76 -1.16
CA SER A 283 -0.77 23.93 -0.95
C SER A 283 -1.51 24.55 -2.13
N ASP A 284 -0.79 25.21 -3.01
CA ASP A 284 -1.34 25.93 -4.14
C ASP A 284 -1.53 24.98 -5.32
N ILE A 285 -2.60 25.16 -6.09
CA ILE A 285 -2.88 24.36 -7.29
C ILE A 285 -2.51 25.18 -8.51
N TYR A 286 -1.66 24.64 -9.37
CA TYR A 286 -1.25 25.33 -10.61
C TYR A 286 -1.11 24.34 -11.75
N GLY A 287 -1.48 24.80 -12.96
CA GLY A 287 -1.46 23.97 -14.16
C GLY A 287 -1.42 24.80 -15.45
N ARG A 288 -1.10 24.11 -16.56
CA ARG A 288 -1.22 24.63 -17.91
C ARG A 288 -2.56 24.21 -18.49
N LEU A 289 -3.36 25.21 -18.91
CA LEU A 289 -4.69 24.96 -19.45
C LEU A 289 -4.69 24.67 -20.95
N GLY A 290 -3.67 25.13 -21.67
CA GLY A 290 -3.47 24.91 -23.09
C GLY A 290 -2.68 26.05 -23.74
N GLY A 291 -2.00 25.81 -24.86
CA GLY A 291 -1.21 26.84 -25.53
C GLY A 291 -0.22 27.53 -24.60
N GLU A 292 -0.40 28.82 -24.42
CA GLU A 292 0.37 29.73 -23.56
C GLU A 292 -0.35 30.11 -22.24
N GLU A 293 -1.46 29.41 -21.90
CA GLU A 293 -2.31 29.74 -20.76
C GLU A 293 -1.99 28.89 -19.53
N PHE A 294 -1.87 29.52 -18.38
CA PHE A 294 -1.64 28.91 -17.09
C PHE A 294 -2.67 29.41 -16.05
N ALA A 295 -3.02 28.55 -15.12
CA ALA A 295 -3.92 28.90 -14.02
C ALA A 295 -3.36 28.50 -12.68
N VAL A 296 -3.71 29.27 -11.65
CA VAL A 296 -3.31 29.03 -10.26
C VAL A 296 -4.49 29.27 -9.33
N LEU A 297 -4.60 28.43 -8.28
CA LEU A 297 -5.52 28.66 -7.16
C LEU A 297 -4.72 28.78 -5.87
N LEU A 298 -4.97 29.85 -5.11
CA LEU A 298 -4.28 30.23 -3.89
C LEU A 298 -5.25 30.14 -2.69
N PRO A 299 -5.24 29.04 -1.94
CA PRO A 299 -6.03 28.93 -0.70
C PRO A 299 -5.44 29.81 0.40
N ASN A 300 -6.29 30.25 1.33
CA ASN A 300 -5.91 31.11 2.47
C ASN A 300 -5.17 32.39 2.06
N THR A 301 -5.54 32.97 0.91
CA THR A 301 -4.84 34.13 0.34
C THR A 301 -5.86 35.22 0.04
N THR A 302 -5.60 36.43 0.56
CA THR A 302 -6.44 37.61 0.26
C THR A 302 -6.11 38.15 -1.11
N LEU A 303 -6.97 39.04 -1.63
CA LEU A 303 -6.82 39.62 -2.95
C LEU A 303 -5.53 40.43 -3.09
N GLU A 304 -5.16 41.19 -2.05
CA GLU A 304 -3.96 42.03 -2.04
C GLU A 304 -2.70 41.15 -2.14
N VAL A 305 -2.64 40.07 -1.33
CA VAL A 305 -1.53 39.14 -1.35
C VAL A 305 -1.47 38.38 -2.68
N ALA A 306 -2.62 38.00 -3.25
CA ALA A 306 -2.65 37.34 -4.56
C ALA A 306 -2.18 38.26 -5.68
N GLN A 307 -2.49 39.56 -5.62
CA GLN A 307 -1.99 40.56 -6.54
C GLN A 307 -0.47 40.72 -6.44
N ASP A 308 0.08 40.84 -5.22
CA ASP A 308 1.51 40.92 -4.98
C ASP A 308 2.28 39.68 -5.53
N ILE A 309 1.72 38.48 -5.33
CA ILE A 309 2.26 37.24 -5.88
C ILE A 309 2.21 37.29 -7.41
N GLY A 310 1.12 37.73 -8.00
CA GLY A 310 0.99 37.86 -9.45
C GLY A 310 2.02 38.84 -10.04
N GLU A 311 2.24 39.99 -9.40
CA GLU A 311 3.26 40.96 -9.82
C GLU A 311 4.68 40.40 -9.70
N GLN A 312 4.97 39.65 -8.63
CA GLN A 312 6.26 38.96 -8.49
C GLN A 312 6.46 37.94 -9.59
N LEU A 313 5.43 37.16 -9.94
CA LEU A 313 5.47 36.18 -11.01
C LEU A 313 5.77 36.83 -12.37
N ILE A 314 5.05 37.89 -12.72
CA ILE A 314 5.30 38.64 -13.98
C ILE A 314 6.76 39.17 -14.01
N ARG A 315 7.22 39.76 -12.92
CA ARG A 315 8.61 40.23 -12.82
C ARG A 315 9.62 39.07 -12.95
N ALA A 316 9.32 37.90 -12.42
CA ALA A 316 10.18 36.72 -12.56
C ALA A 316 10.24 36.22 -14.00
N ILE A 317 9.08 36.20 -14.71
CA ILE A 317 9.00 35.83 -16.12
C ILE A 317 9.78 36.84 -16.99
N ALA A 318 9.63 38.13 -16.73
CA ALA A 318 10.34 39.19 -17.49
C ALA A 318 11.87 39.15 -17.32
N ARG A 319 12.37 38.51 -16.27
CA ARG A 319 13.81 38.32 -16.01
C ARG A 319 14.39 37.05 -16.66
N LEU A 320 13.56 36.19 -17.22
CA LEU A 320 14.05 35.00 -17.91
C LEU A 320 14.92 35.40 -19.11
N THR A 321 16.07 34.78 -19.20
CA THR A 321 16.97 34.90 -20.34
C THR A 321 16.99 33.56 -21.08
N ILE A 322 16.36 33.50 -22.25
CA ILE A 322 16.23 32.27 -23.05
C ILE A 322 16.74 32.58 -24.43
N ASP A 323 18.00 32.23 -24.73
CA ASP A 323 18.62 32.49 -26.04
C ASP A 323 17.92 31.69 -27.14
N PRO A 324 17.52 32.30 -28.26
CA PRO A 324 17.71 33.71 -28.69
C PRO A 324 16.54 34.65 -28.31
N VAL A 325 15.55 34.20 -27.50
CA VAL A 325 14.32 34.95 -27.21
C VAL A 325 14.57 36.03 -26.16
N GLN A 326 14.18 37.27 -26.46
CA GLN A 326 14.31 38.43 -25.59
C GLN A 326 12.97 39.11 -25.35
N GLY A 327 12.85 39.80 -24.19
CA GLY A 327 11.68 40.65 -23.92
C GLY A 327 10.41 39.86 -23.61
N LEU A 328 10.57 38.73 -22.89
CA LEU A 328 9.40 37.95 -22.43
C LEU A 328 8.52 38.76 -21.50
N SER A 329 7.21 38.72 -21.72
CA SER A 329 6.22 39.28 -20.82
C SER A 329 4.97 38.43 -20.74
N ALA A 330 4.25 38.57 -19.64
CA ALA A 330 2.98 37.87 -19.42
C ALA A 330 1.95 38.84 -18.81
N SER A 331 0.71 38.64 -19.15
CA SER A 331 -0.42 39.31 -18.50
C SER A 331 -1.11 38.37 -17.53
N LEU A 332 -1.65 38.90 -16.45
CA LEU A 332 -2.25 38.12 -15.38
C LEU A 332 -3.55 38.76 -14.87
N GLY A 333 -4.59 37.93 -14.73
CA GLY A 333 -5.85 38.30 -14.09
C GLY A 333 -6.00 37.62 -12.74
N VAL A 334 -6.43 38.35 -11.72
CA VAL A 334 -6.68 37.85 -10.36
C VAL A 334 -8.15 38.03 -9.99
N ALA A 335 -8.76 37.00 -9.41
CA ALA A 335 -10.12 37.06 -8.90
C ALA A 335 -10.24 36.39 -7.53
N PRO A 336 -10.88 37.04 -6.53
CA PRO A 336 -11.19 36.43 -5.25
C PRO A 336 -12.53 35.69 -5.30
N ASN A 337 -12.70 34.66 -4.47
CA ASN A 337 -13.92 33.85 -4.43
C ASN A 337 -15.18 34.62 -4.04
N TYR A 338 -15.07 35.69 -3.25
CA TYR A 338 -16.22 36.52 -2.84
C TYR A 338 -16.76 37.43 -3.97
N ALA A 339 -15.96 37.70 -4.99
CA ALA A 339 -16.36 38.51 -6.15
C ALA A 339 -16.96 37.69 -7.30
N ALA A 340 -16.95 36.36 -7.20
CA ALA A 340 -17.11 35.48 -8.34
C ALA A 340 -18.29 34.50 -8.22
N GLY A 341 -19.41 34.82 -7.63
CA GLY A 341 -20.55 33.87 -7.61
C GLY A 341 -20.23 32.51 -6.93
N ASP A 342 -21.16 31.52 -7.09
CA ASP A 342 -21.23 30.37 -6.20
C ASP A 342 -20.46 29.10 -6.66
N ASP A 343 -19.68 29.13 -7.73
CA ASP A 343 -18.93 27.98 -8.22
C ASP A 343 -17.53 28.31 -8.77
N LEU A 344 -16.70 27.28 -8.93
CA LEU A 344 -15.34 27.39 -9.46
C LEU A 344 -15.31 28.00 -10.86
N GLN A 345 -16.29 27.67 -11.71
CA GLN A 345 -16.31 28.18 -13.08
C GLN A 345 -16.50 29.70 -13.13
N HIS A 346 -17.34 30.25 -12.27
CA HIS A 346 -17.50 31.70 -12.14
C HIS A 346 -16.21 32.36 -11.65
N LEU A 347 -15.52 31.76 -10.68
CA LEU A 347 -14.24 32.26 -10.19
C LEU A 347 -13.18 32.29 -11.31
N MET A 348 -13.05 31.22 -12.07
CA MET A 348 -12.11 31.15 -13.19
C MET A 348 -12.47 32.14 -14.30
N ASN A 349 -13.76 32.30 -14.61
CA ASN A 349 -14.24 33.27 -15.59
C ASN A 349 -13.98 34.73 -15.13
N ALA A 350 -14.07 35.02 -13.84
CA ALA A 350 -13.73 36.34 -13.30
C ALA A 350 -12.24 36.65 -13.45
N ALA A 351 -11.37 35.67 -13.18
CA ALA A 351 -9.93 35.79 -13.40
C ALA A 351 -9.59 35.98 -14.91
N ASP A 352 -10.27 35.24 -15.80
CA ASP A 352 -10.08 35.38 -17.25
C ASP A 352 -10.51 36.77 -17.77
N LYS A 353 -11.66 37.29 -17.30
CA LYS A 353 -12.07 38.67 -17.61
C LYS A 353 -11.06 39.71 -17.11
N ALA A 354 -10.46 39.50 -15.95
CA ALA A 354 -9.39 40.35 -15.45
C ALA A 354 -8.13 40.25 -16.32
N LEU A 355 -7.74 39.06 -16.74
CA LEU A 355 -6.65 38.85 -17.70
C LEU A 355 -6.88 39.59 -19.00
N TYR A 356 -8.10 39.51 -19.56
CA TYR A 356 -8.46 40.24 -20.75
C TYR A 356 -8.26 41.76 -20.57
N ARG A 357 -8.62 42.31 -19.40
CA ARG A 357 -8.38 43.74 -19.09
C ARG A 357 -6.88 44.05 -19.00
N ALA A 358 -6.07 43.20 -18.39
CA ALA A 358 -4.63 43.38 -18.37
C ALA A 358 -4.02 43.47 -19.77
N LYS A 359 -4.48 42.58 -20.68
CA LYS A 359 -4.06 42.61 -22.09
C LYS A 359 -4.52 43.90 -22.82
N ALA A 360 -5.76 44.37 -22.56
CA ALA A 360 -6.30 45.60 -23.19
C ALA A 360 -5.62 46.88 -22.68
N MET A 361 -5.18 46.92 -21.40
CA MET A 361 -4.50 48.07 -20.81
C MET A 361 -3.00 48.18 -21.12
N GLY A 362 -2.48 47.35 -22.01
CA GLY A 362 -1.07 47.45 -22.47
C GLY A 362 -0.20 46.25 -22.13
N ARG A 363 -0.76 45.15 -21.65
CA ARG A 363 -0.06 43.90 -21.33
C ARG A 363 0.98 44.05 -20.20
N ASN A 364 1.77 43.00 -19.96
CA ASN A 364 2.85 42.95 -18.96
C ASN A 364 2.43 43.50 -17.58
N GLN A 365 1.24 43.16 -17.11
CA GLN A 365 0.66 43.66 -15.89
C GLN A 365 -0.37 42.72 -15.28
N VAL A 366 -0.69 42.98 -14.01
CA VAL A 366 -1.74 42.31 -13.27
C VAL A 366 -3.00 43.18 -13.29
N ALA A 367 -4.16 42.58 -13.56
CA ALA A 367 -5.46 43.20 -13.36
C ALA A 367 -6.29 42.37 -12.38
N VAL A 368 -7.09 43.03 -11.56
CA VAL A 368 -7.92 42.43 -10.53
C VAL A 368 -9.37 42.41 -10.96
N ALA A 369 -10.10 41.35 -10.70
CA ALA A 369 -11.55 41.28 -10.93
C ALA A 369 -12.24 42.32 -10.08
N SER A 370 -13.11 43.13 -10.71
CA SER A 370 -13.95 44.16 -10.10
C SER A 370 -15.26 43.56 -9.60
#